data_ffb3111d3f9d51877f8321d1e4e98f9b
#
_entry.id   ffb3111d3f9d51877f8321d1e4e98f9b
#
_cell.length_a   1.000
_cell.length_b   1.000
_cell.length_c   1.000
_cell.angle_alpha   90.00
_cell.angle_beta   90.00
_cell.angle_gamma   90.00
#
_symmetry.space_group_name_H-M   'P 1'
#
loop_
_entity.id
_entity.type
_entity.pdbx_description
1 polymer ?
#
loop_
_entity_poly.entity_id
_entity_poly.type
_entity_poly.pdbx_seq_one_letter_code
_entity_poly.pdbx_strand_id
1 'polypeptide(L)'
;MRKIRVLVVEDSRVYRDMLVSSINNDPALTVVGTAGDPFEARDKIIEYHPDVMTLDIEMPKMDGIEFVRKLMPQYPIPIVMVSSLSDKVFDAIQAGAVDFVVKPRTSDRKQLDTFLTKELPVKIKVASTASIGKIKSSTRCAEPARRLANDKNIVIAIGASTGGTEAIAAVVKDFPPDMPGTVIVQHMPVGFTQMFAKRLNDQSRVKVKEAENGDTIMPGHVLIAPGGNQQMRVVKVGNNYQVCLKEGHKVNGHCPSVDVLFDSVADVVGKDALGIILTGMGRDGASGLLKMKEAGAVTIGQDESTCVVYGMPKVAYDIGAVTYQEKLNNIAKKTCLLLNKM
;
A
#
# COMPACT_ATOMS: atom_id res chain seq x y z
N MET A 1 22.07 -14.76 12.26
CA MET A 1 21.06 -13.71 12.52
C MET A 1 20.01 -14.27 13.48
N ARG A 2 19.47 -13.44 14.39
CA ARG A 2 18.30 -13.82 15.23
C ARG A 2 17.10 -14.05 14.33
N LYS A 3 16.38 -15.16 14.54
CA LYS A 3 15.13 -15.42 13.82
C LYS A 3 14.02 -14.47 14.28
N ILE A 4 13.16 -14.05 13.37
CA ILE A 4 11.95 -13.28 13.67
C ILE A 4 10.95 -14.19 14.39
N ARG A 5 10.47 -13.77 15.54
CA ARG A 5 9.57 -14.51 16.42
C ARG A 5 8.12 -14.22 16.06
N VAL A 6 7.40 -15.21 15.61
CA VAL A 6 6.03 -15.07 15.08
C VAL A 6 5.02 -15.70 16.04
N LEU A 7 3.97 -14.96 16.39
CA LEU A 7 2.76 -15.50 17.02
C LEU A 7 1.71 -15.75 15.93
N VAL A 8 1.17 -16.96 15.86
CA VAL A 8 0.11 -17.33 14.91
C VAL A 8 -1.23 -17.37 15.61
N VAL A 9 -2.18 -16.53 15.21
CA VAL A 9 -3.53 -16.44 15.77
C VAL A 9 -4.54 -16.80 14.69
N GLU A 10 -5.16 -17.98 14.84
CA GLU A 10 -6.03 -18.61 13.84
C GLU A 10 -6.94 -19.62 14.56
N ASP A 11 -8.25 -19.53 14.40
CA ASP A 11 -9.21 -20.42 15.08
C ASP A 11 -9.25 -21.83 14.47
N SER A 12 -9.12 -21.92 13.14
CA SER A 12 -9.05 -23.19 12.44
C SER A 12 -7.76 -23.95 12.75
N ARG A 13 -7.83 -25.06 13.48
CA ARG A 13 -6.67 -25.88 13.81
C ARG A 13 -5.88 -26.31 12.56
N VAL A 14 -6.58 -26.74 11.53
CA VAL A 14 -5.95 -27.21 10.28
C VAL A 14 -5.18 -26.07 9.60
N TYR A 15 -5.80 -24.88 9.51
CA TYR A 15 -5.15 -23.73 8.89
C TYR A 15 -3.97 -23.24 9.74
N ARG A 16 -4.14 -23.22 11.07
CA ARG A 16 -3.09 -22.88 12.03
C ARG A 16 -1.86 -23.77 11.89
N ASP A 17 -2.05 -25.08 11.78
CA ASP A 17 -0.95 -26.05 11.61
C ASP A 17 -0.23 -25.83 10.26
N MET A 18 -0.95 -25.49 9.18
CA MET A 18 -0.36 -25.13 7.88
C MET A 18 0.47 -23.83 7.97
N LEU A 19 -0.05 -22.79 8.63
CA LEU A 19 0.69 -21.54 8.84
C LEU A 19 1.97 -21.77 9.65
N VAL A 20 1.89 -22.53 10.75
CA VAL A 20 3.03 -22.91 11.60
C VAL A 20 4.10 -23.62 10.79
N SER A 21 3.70 -24.63 10.01
CA SER A 21 4.63 -25.37 9.15
C SER A 21 5.31 -24.46 8.12
N SER A 22 4.53 -23.63 7.43
CA SER A 22 5.03 -22.67 6.46
C SER A 22 6.05 -21.72 7.06
N ILE A 23 5.71 -21.09 8.18
CA ILE A 23 6.56 -20.10 8.84
C ILE A 23 7.86 -20.75 9.34
N ASN A 24 7.81 -21.92 9.93
CA ASN A 24 9.00 -22.62 10.45
C ASN A 24 9.90 -23.17 9.34
N ASN A 25 9.39 -23.36 8.12
CA ASN A 25 10.20 -23.74 6.96
C ASN A 25 11.08 -22.59 6.43
N ASP A 26 10.76 -21.33 6.75
CA ASP A 26 11.63 -20.19 6.39
C ASP A 26 12.77 -20.04 7.43
N PRO A 27 14.04 -20.06 7.00
CA PRO A 27 15.18 -20.04 7.92
C PRO A 27 15.27 -18.76 8.78
N ALA A 28 14.64 -17.67 8.37
CA ALA A 28 14.63 -16.39 9.07
C ALA A 28 13.49 -16.25 10.09
N LEU A 29 12.51 -17.17 10.08
CA LEU A 29 11.32 -17.10 10.92
C LEU A 29 11.29 -18.23 11.96
N THR A 30 10.55 -18.03 13.03
CA THR A 30 10.23 -19.07 14.02
C THR A 30 8.91 -18.76 14.71
N VAL A 31 8.01 -19.75 14.75
CA VAL A 31 6.78 -19.64 15.53
C VAL A 31 7.11 -19.83 17.01
N VAL A 32 6.78 -18.85 17.84
CA VAL A 32 7.00 -18.89 19.31
C VAL A 32 5.75 -19.25 20.10
N GLY A 33 4.59 -19.16 19.47
CA GLY A 33 3.31 -19.53 20.05
C GLY A 33 2.20 -19.56 19.02
N THR A 34 1.10 -20.22 19.37
CA THR A 34 -0.14 -20.23 18.57
C THR A 34 -1.32 -19.95 19.47
N ALA A 35 -2.35 -19.27 18.97
CA ALA A 35 -3.59 -19.01 19.69
C ALA A 35 -4.80 -19.32 18.81
N GLY A 36 -5.87 -19.83 19.43
CA GLY A 36 -7.14 -20.10 18.75
C GLY A 36 -8.18 -19.00 18.91
N ASP A 37 -7.92 -18.02 19.78
CA ASP A 37 -8.80 -16.88 20.00
C ASP A 37 -8.01 -15.65 20.53
N PRO A 38 -8.63 -14.45 20.54
CA PRO A 38 -7.99 -13.20 20.97
C PRO A 38 -7.52 -13.20 22.44
N PHE A 39 -8.21 -13.91 23.33
CA PHE A 39 -7.85 -13.95 24.75
C PHE A 39 -6.58 -14.78 24.96
N GLU A 40 -6.51 -15.93 24.31
CA GLU A 40 -5.30 -16.76 24.30
C GLU A 40 -4.13 -15.99 23.63
N ALA A 41 -4.39 -15.26 22.54
CA ALA A 41 -3.39 -14.44 21.88
C ALA A 41 -2.80 -13.38 22.81
N ARG A 42 -3.63 -12.65 23.58
CA ARG A 42 -3.18 -11.66 24.54
C ARG A 42 -2.20 -12.25 25.56
N ASP A 43 -2.55 -13.39 26.15
CA ASP A 43 -1.71 -14.04 27.16
C ASP A 43 -0.36 -14.46 26.59
N LYS A 44 -0.36 -15.00 25.35
CA LYS A 44 0.86 -15.40 24.64
C LYS A 44 1.72 -14.23 24.13
N ILE A 45 1.13 -13.07 23.85
CA ILE A 45 1.88 -11.84 23.56
C ILE A 45 2.74 -11.46 24.77
N ILE A 46 2.15 -11.51 25.96
CA ILE A 46 2.83 -11.17 27.21
C ILE A 46 3.89 -12.22 27.55
N GLU A 47 3.61 -13.50 27.33
CA GLU A 47 4.52 -14.59 27.67
C GLU A 47 5.74 -14.65 26.71
N TYR A 48 5.48 -14.54 25.41
CA TYR A 48 6.51 -14.79 24.41
C TYR A 48 7.12 -13.55 23.79
N HIS A 49 6.57 -12.35 23.96
CA HIS A 49 7.05 -11.12 23.34
C HIS A 49 7.42 -11.32 21.85
N PRO A 50 6.45 -11.68 20.98
CA PRO A 50 6.73 -11.91 19.56
C PRO A 50 7.14 -10.62 18.85
N ASP A 51 7.94 -10.75 17.77
CA ASP A 51 8.35 -9.62 16.93
C ASP A 51 7.25 -9.23 15.93
N VAL A 52 6.36 -10.18 15.60
CA VAL A 52 5.24 -9.99 14.65
C VAL A 52 4.14 -11.01 14.92
N MET A 53 2.91 -10.66 14.62
CA MET A 53 1.74 -11.54 14.76
C MET A 53 1.03 -11.72 13.42
N THR A 54 0.64 -12.96 13.09
CA THR A 54 -0.39 -13.21 12.06
C THR A 54 -1.73 -13.35 12.75
N LEU A 55 -2.77 -12.73 12.20
CA LEU A 55 -4.09 -12.67 12.85
C LEU A 55 -5.21 -12.87 11.84
N ASP A 56 -6.08 -13.82 12.12
CA ASP A 56 -7.33 -13.98 11.38
C ASP A 56 -8.32 -12.86 11.74
N ILE A 57 -9.17 -12.50 10.79
CA ILE A 57 -10.29 -11.58 11.03
C ILE A 57 -11.46 -12.31 11.68
N GLU A 58 -11.81 -13.48 11.16
CA GLU A 58 -13.00 -14.23 11.59
C GLU A 58 -12.65 -15.21 12.69
N MET A 59 -12.84 -14.81 13.95
CA MET A 59 -12.57 -15.62 15.12
C MET A 59 -13.76 -15.64 16.09
N PRO A 60 -13.93 -16.72 16.88
CA PRO A 60 -14.94 -16.78 17.92
C PRO A 60 -14.66 -15.79 19.05
N LYS A 61 -15.71 -15.41 19.79
CA LYS A 61 -15.70 -14.53 20.97
C LYS A 61 -15.43 -13.05 20.66
N MET A 62 -14.51 -12.71 19.78
CA MET A 62 -14.15 -11.37 19.39
C MET A 62 -13.50 -11.42 17.99
N ASP A 63 -13.96 -10.58 17.07
CA ASP A 63 -13.31 -10.52 15.76
C ASP A 63 -11.89 -9.91 15.82
N GLY A 64 -11.07 -10.25 14.82
CA GLY A 64 -9.68 -9.80 14.78
C GLY A 64 -9.53 -8.29 14.70
N ILE A 65 -10.48 -7.56 14.11
CA ILE A 65 -10.42 -6.10 13.99
C ILE A 65 -10.65 -5.44 15.35
N GLU A 66 -11.64 -5.92 16.09
CA GLU A 66 -11.89 -5.46 17.45
C GLU A 66 -10.68 -5.74 18.36
N PHE A 67 -10.07 -6.91 18.19
CA PHE A 67 -8.85 -7.27 18.91
C PHE A 67 -7.70 -6.30 18.60
N VAL A 68 -7.45 -6.00 17.32
CA VAL A 68 -6.42 -5.02 16.91
C VAL A 68 -6.69 -3.65 17.55
N ARG A 69 -7.93 -3.15 17.51
CA ARG A 69 -8.30 -1.86 18.13
C ARG A 69 -8.01 -1.79 19.60
N LYS A 70 -8.22 -2.90 20.34
CA LYS A 70 -7.97 -2.97 21.79
C LYS A 70 -6.49 -3.19 22.12
N LEU A 71 -5.78 -3.96 21.27
CA LEU A 71 -4.39 -4.34 21.50
C LEU A 71 -3.41 -3.19 21.21
N MET A 72 -3.55 -2.55 20.04
CA MET A 72 -2.55 -1.62 19.53
C MET A 72 -2.23 -0.43 20.45
N PRO A 73 -3.20 0.17 21.18
CA PRO A 73 -2.90 1.24 22.14
C PRO A 73 -2.10 0.77 23.36
N GLN A 74 -2.19 -0.51 23.73
CA GLN A 74 -1.60 -1.07 24.94
C GLN A 74 -0.30 -1.80 24.66
N TYR A 75 -0.28 -2.53 23.54
CA TYR A 75 0.85 -3.35 23.12
C TYR A 75 1.03 -3.28 21.61
N PRO A 76 1.70 -2.22 21.13
CA PRO A 76 1.92 -2.05 19.70
C PRO A 76 2.85 -3.13 19.14
N ILE A 77 2.32 -4.02 18.30
CA ILE A 77 3.04 -5.12 17.65
C ILE A 77 2.70 -5.12 16.15
N PRO A 78 3.66 -5.41 15.24
CA PRO A 78 3.35 -5.59 13.84
C PRO A 78 2.36 -6.74 13.61
N ILE A 79 1.26 -6.46 12.91
CA ILE A 79 0.21 -7.43 12.63
C ILE A 79 0.04 -7.58 11.14
N VAL A 80 0.11 -8.83 10.65
CA VAL A 80 -0.28 -9.22 9.29
C VAL A 80 -1.63 -9.93 9.38
N MET A 81 -2.66 -9.34 8.79
CA MET A 81 -3.96 -9.99 8.74
C MET A 81 -3.93 -11.16 7.75
N VAL A 82 -4.50 -12.28 8.13
CA VAL A 82 -4.66 -13.46 7.26
C VAL A 82 -6.15 -13.70 7.09
N SER A 83 -6.72 -13.30 5.97
CA SER A 83 -8.17 -13.26 5.81
C SER A 83 -8.62 -13.75 4.44
N SER A 84 -9.87 -14.20 4.35
CA SER A 84 -10.58 -14.39 3.08
C SER A 84 -10.78 -13.04 2.37
N LEU A 85 -11.18 -13.07 1.09
CA LEU A 85 -11.45 -11.85 0.30
C LEU A 85 -12.61 -11.05 0.95
N SER A 86 -12.30 -9.93 1.60
CA SER A 86 -13.26 -9.10 2.30
C SER A 86 -12.75 -7.65 2.42
N ASP A 87 -13.66 -6.69 2.34
CA ASP A 87 -13.41 -5.26 2.58
C ASP A 87 -13.04 -4.96 4.06
N LYS A 88 -13.39 -5.85 4.99
CA LYS A 88 -13.00 -5.78 6.41
C LYS A 88 -11.49 -5.65 6.63
N VAL A 89 -10.68 -6.09 5.65
CA VAL A 89 -9.22 -5.94 5.68
C VAL A 89 -8.80 -4.47 5.84
N PHE A 90 -9.49 -3.54 5.17
CA PHE A 90 -9.18 -2.12 5.29
C PHE A 90 -9.52 -1.55 6.67
N ASP A 91 -10.55 -2.10 7.34
CA ASP A 91 -10.87 -1.73 8.72
C ASP A 91 -9.82 -2.24 9.70
N ALA A 92 -9.24 -3.42 9.42
CA ALA A 92 -8.12 -3.95 10.20
C ALA A 92 -6.85 -3.10 10.03
N ILE A 93 -6.54 -2.66 8.81
CA ILE A 93 -5.42 -1.75 8.54
C ILE A 93 -5.64 -0.41 9.25
N GLN A 94 -6.84 0.15 9.16
CA GLN A 94 -7.20 1.40 9.88
C GLN A 94 -7.13 1.23 11.42
N ALA A 95 -7.41 0.03 11.92
CA ALA A 95 -7.26 -0.30 13.33
C ALA A 95 -5.79 -0.41 13.78
N GLY A 96 -4.83 -0.50 12.86
CA GLY A 96 -3.40 -0.51 13.13
C GLY A 96 -2.65 -1.75 12.61
N ALA A 97 -3.29 -2.66 11.87
CA ALA A 97 -2.58 -3.72 11.18
C ALA A 97 -1.63 -3.15 10.10
N VAL A 98 -0.48 -3.79 9.91
CA VAL A 98 0.58 -3.32 9.00
C VAL A 98 0.28 -3.71 7.55
N ASP A 99 -0.21 -4.93 7.35
CA ASP A 99 -0.45 -5.49 6.02
C ASP A 99 -1.42 -6.67 6.12
N PHE A 100 -1.77 -7.25 4.96
CA PHE A 100 -2.61 -8.43 4.90
C PHE A 100 -2.15 -9.41 3.82
N VAL A 101 -2.59 -10.66 3.96
CA VAL A 101 -2.50 -11.71 2.97
C VAL A 101 -3.86 -12.39 2.82
N VAL A 102 -4.14 -12.86 1.61
CA VAL A 102 -5.42 -13.49 1.28
C VAL A 102 -5.33 -15.00 1.51
N LYS A 103 -6.21 -15.54 2.34
CA LYS A 103 -6.36 -16.98 2.51
C LYS A 103 -6.83 -17.60 1.19
N PRO A 104 -6.05 -18.45 0.51
CA PRO A 104 -6.53 -19.20 -0.64
C PRO A 104 -7.51 -20.29 -0.19
N ARG A 105 -8.36 -20.70 -1.12
CA ARG A 105 -9.20 -21.88 -0.87
C ARG A 105 -8.30 -23.12 -0.76
N THR A 106 -8.55 -23.97 0.23
CA THR A 106 -7.76 -25.19 0.45
C THR A 106 -7.85 -26.19 -0.71
N SER A 107 -8.88 -26.09 -1.55
CA SER A 107 -9.03 -26.88 -2.79
C SER A 107 -8.06 -26.45 -3.92
N ASP A 108 -7.56 -25.22 -3.90
CA ASP A 108 -6.57 -24.73 -4.88
C ASP A 108 -5.15 -24.94 -4.35
N ARG A 109 -4.61 -26.12 -4.60
CA ARG A 109 -3.27 -26.53 -4.13
C ARG A 109 -2.15 -25.61 -4.61
N LYS A 110 -2.25 -25.08 -5.84
CA LYS A 110 -1.21 -24.21 -6.41
C LYS A 110 -1.20 -22.82 -5.76
N GLN A 111 -2.38 -22.25 -5.55
CA GLN A 111 -2.49 -20.98 -4.84
C GLN A 111 -2.08 -21.14 -3.38
N LEU A 112 -2.49 -22.23 -2.73
CA LEU A 112 -2.11 -22.53 -1.36
C LEU A 112 -0.58 -22.68 -1.19
N ASP A 113 0.08 -23.38 -2.10
CA ASP A 113 1.54 -23.53 -2.07
C ASP A 113 2.22 -22.16 -2.27
N THR A 114 1.78 -21.36 -3.22
CA THR A 114 2.32 -20.00 -3.46
C THR A 114 2.13 -19.09 -2.23
N PHE A 115 0.96 -19.14 -1.61
CA PHE A 115 0.66 -18.41 -0.39
C PHE A 115 1.60 -18.81 0.74
N LEU A 116 1.72 -20.11 1.03
CA LEU A 116 2.50 -20.62 2.14
C LEU A 116 4.01 -20.45 1.93
N THR A 117 4.51 -20.61 0.70
CA THR A 117 5.96 -20.61 0.43
C THR A 117 6.53 -19.26 0.03
N LYS A 118 5.71 -18.33 -0.51
CA LYS A 118 6.18 -17.06 -1.06
C LYS A 118 5.53 -15.84 -0.43
N GLU A 119 4.19 -15.81 -0.34
CA GLU A 119 3.50 -14.58 0.06
C GLU A 119 3.56 -14.34 1.57
N LEU A 120 3.12 -15.31 2.37
CA LEU A 120 3.06 -15.18 3.82
C LEU A 120 4.43 -14.92 4.47
N PRO A 121 5.51 -15.69 4.18
CA PRO A 121 6.82 -15.44 4.78
C PRO A 121 7.39 -14.08 4.42
N VAL A 122 7.19 -13.60 3.17
CA VAL A 122 7.64 -12.28 2.75
C VAL A 122 6.90 -11.19 3.52
N LYS A 123 5.57 -11.26 3.64
CA LYS A 123 4.76 -10.29 4.37
C LYS A 123 5.11 -10.22 5.85
N ILE A 124 5.35 -11.37 6.50
CA ILE A 124 5.80 -11.42 7.90
C ILE A 124 7.16 -10.73 8.08
N LYS A 125 8.14 -11.03 7.20
CA LYS A 125 9.45 -10.38 7.24
C LYS A 125 9.36 -8.88 7.04
N VAL A 126 8.54 -8.42 6.11
CA VAL A 126 8.30 -6.99 5.87
C VAL A 126 7.64 -6.35 7.09
N ALA A 127 6.57 -6.96 7.61
CA ALA A 127 5.86 -6.42 8.77
C ALA A 127 6.75 -6.31 10.01
N SER A 128 7.67 -7.27 10.22
CA SER A 128 8.60 -7.21 11.36
C SER A 128 9.56 -6.01 11.33
N THR A 129 9.73 -5.36 10.18
CA THR A 129 10.52 -4.12 10.03
C THR A 129 9.68 -2.85 10.14
N ALA A 130 8.36 -2.98 10.28
CA ALA A 130 7.45 -1.86 10.30
C ALA A 130 7.62 -0.99 11.55
N SER A 131 7.56 0.32 11.35
CA SER A 131 7.53 1.30 12.45
C SER A 131 6.09 1.56 12.85
N ILE A 132 5.65 0.94 13.95
CA ILE A 132 4.29 1.08 14.46
C ILE A 132 4.11 2.39 15.21
N GLY A 133 2.89 2.97 15.12
CA GLY A 133 2.51 4.18 15.88
C GLY A 133 2.93 5.51 15.25
N LYS A 134 3.55 5.50 14.07
CA LYS A 134 3.97 6.73 13.37
C LYS A 134 2.84 7.45 12.63
N ILE A 135 1.77 6.76 12.25
CA ILE A 135 0.62 7.38 11.59
C ILE A 135 -0.39 7.81 12.66
N LYS A 136 -0.16 8.95 13.30
CA LYS A 136 -1.23 9.65 14.01
C LYS A 136 -2.00 10.44 12.96
N SER A 137 -3.25 10.04 12.71
CA SER A 137 -4.19 10.84 11.93
C SER A 137 -4.32 12.22 12.58
N SER A 138 -3.71 13.23 12.02
CA SER A 138 -4.02 14.61 12.41
C SER A 138 -5.37 14.97 11.80
N THR A 139 -6.40 15.01 12.61
CA THR A 139 -7.68 15.66 12.31
C THR A 139 -7.48 17.17 12.23
N ARG A 140 -6.84 17.65 11.20
CA ARG A 140 -6.93 19.06 10.81
C ARG A 140 -7.33 19.09 9.35
N CYS A 141 -8.60 19.46 9.12
CA CYS A 141 -9.03 19.97 7.83
C CYS A 141 -8.05 21.07 7.43
N ALA A 142 -7.27 20.82 6.38
CA ALA A 142 -6.57 21.88 5.69
C ALA A 142 -7.65 22.86 5.18
N GLU A 143 -7.40 24.17 5.30
CA GLU A 143 -8.22 25.18 4.63
C GLU A 143 -8.44 24.75 3.17
N PRO A 144 -9.65 25.01 2.61
CA PRO A 144 -9.94 24.65 1.24
C PRO A 144 -8.84 25.20 0.33
N ALA A 145 -8.11 24.33 -0.32
CA ALA A 145 -7.09 24.71 -1.26
C ALA A 145 -7.74 25.63 -2.32
N ARG A 146 -7.12 26.78 -2.59
CA ARG A 146 -7.55 27.69 -3.67
C ARG A 146 -7.64 26.85 -4.95
N ARG A 147 -8.65 27.14 -5.79
CA ARG A 147 -8.77 26.57 -7.14
C ARG A 147 -7.40 26.60 -7.82
N LEU A 148 -6.98 25.45 -8.32
CA LEU A 148 -5.75 25.34 -9.10
C LEU A 148 -5.99 26.05 -10.43
N ALA A 149 -5.41 27.24 -10.60
CA ALA A 149 -5.49 28.00 -11.84
C ALA A 149 -4.52 27.38 -12.86
N ASN A 150 -4.84 26.21 -13.42
CA ASN A 150 -3.93 25.57 -14.37
C ASN A 150 -4.68 24.96 -15.54
N ASP A 151 -4.53 25.58 -16.72
CA ASP A 151 -5.02 25.07 -18.02
C ASP A 151 -4.10 23.97 -18.60
N LYS A 152 -3.05 23.57 -17.86
CA LYS A 152 -2.10 22.54 -18.30
C LYS A 152 -2.64 21.14 -18.02
N ASN A 153 -2.40 20.25 -18.93
CA ASN A 153 -2.78 18.83 -18.83
C ASN A 153 -1.79 18.05 -17.94
N ILE A 154 -1.75 18.40 -16.65
CA ILE A 154 -0.84 17.81 -15.66
C ILE A 154 -1.33 16.42 -15.24
N VAL A 155 -0.40 15.47 -15.06
CA VAL A 155 -0.69 14.14 -14.52
C VAL A 155 0.09 13.91 -13.23
N ILE A 156 -0.61 13.44 -12.18
CA ILE A 156 0.02 13.01 -10.94
C ILE A 156 0.11 11.48 -10.96
N ALA A 157 1.29 10.93 -10.66
CA ALA A 157 1.51 9.51 -10.54
C ALA A 157 1.94 9.14 -9.11
N ILE A 158 1.28 8.17 -8.47
CA ILE A 158 1.56 7.75 -7.09
C ILE A 158 1.87 6.26 -7.07
N GLY A 159 2.95 5.89 -6.36
CA GLY A 159 3.34 4.50 -6.14
C GLY A 159 3.45 4.16 -4.65
N ALA A 160 2.92 3.02 -4.23
CA ALA A 160 2.95 2.56 -2.84
C ALA A 160 2.86 1.03 -2.69
N SER A 161 3.21 0.52 -1.49
CA SER A 161 3.12 -0.89 -1.14
C SER A 161 2.66 -1.07 0.33
N THR A 162 3.39 -1.78 1.18
CA THR A 162 3.05 -2.00 2.60
C THR A 162 2.87 -0.67 3.35
N GLY A 163 1.72 -0.52 4.02
CA GLY A 163 1.27 0.74 4.63
C GLY A 163 0.73 1.76 3.63
N GLY A 164 0.75 1.43 2.32
CA GLY A 164 0.37 2.33 1.22
C GLY A 164 -1.11 2.68 1.20
N THR A 165 -1.99 1.79 1.62
CA THR A 165 -3.44 2.05 1.64
C THR A 165 -3.80 3.25 2.52
N GLU A 166 -3.28 3.29 3.73
CA GLU A 166 -3.50 4.43 4.64
C GLU A 166 -2.74 5.68 4.17
N ALA A 167 -1.53 5.50 3.61
CA ALA A 167 -0.75 6.62 3.09
C ALA A 167 -1.42 7.27 1.88
N ILE A 168 -1.91 6.49 0.91
CA ILE A 168 -2.68 6.98 -0.24
C ILE A 168 -3.97 7.65 0.24
N ALA A 169 -4.71 7.03 1.17
CA ALA A 169 -5.93 7.60 1.72
C ALA A 169 -5.68 8.95 2.39
N ALA A 170 -4.61 9.08 3.17
CA ALA A 170 -4.24 10.34 3.82
C ALA A 170 -3.91 11.45 2.78
N VAL A 171 -3.26 11.10 1.67
CA VAL A 171 -2.92 12.08 0.61
C VAL A 171 -4.16 12.46 -0.20
N VAL A 172 -4.93 11.47 -0.69
CA VAL A 172 -6.06 11.71 -1.61
C VAL A 172 -7.25 12.38 -0.92
N LYS A 173 -7.48 12.09 0.37
CA LYS A 173 -8.52 12.75 1.17
C LYS A 173 -8.38 14.28 1.20
N ASP A 174 -7.14 14.77 1.19
CA ASP A 174 -6.84 16.20 1.25
C ASP A 174 -6.75 16.84 -0.14
N PHE A 175 -6.96 16.08 -1.22
CA PHE A 175 -6.99 16.63 -2.59
C PHE A 175 -8.22 17.52 -2.81
N PRO A 176 -8.06 18.71 -3.42
CA PRO A 176 -9.18 19.54 -3.85
C PRO A 176 -9.93 18.88 -5.02
N PRO A 177 -11.22 19.22 -5.24
CA PRO A 177 -12.04 18.61 -6.29
C PRO A 177 -11.53 18.81 -7.72
N ASP A 178 -10.71 19.84 -7.94
CA ASP A 178 -10.08 20.20 -9.20
C ASP A 178 -8.61 19.73 -9.32
N MET A 179 -8.20 18.78 -8.45
CA MET A 179 -6.86 18.20 -8.52
C MET A 179 -6.59 17.61 -9.91
N PRO A 180 -5.39 17.81 -10.50
CA PRO A 180 -5.04 17.16 -11.76
C PRO A 180 -5.28 15.66 -11.75
N GLY A 181 -5.57 15.09 -12.93
CA GLY A 181 -5.81 13.67 -13.07
C GLY A 181 -4.70 12.83 -12.44
N THR A 182 -5.09 11.90 -11.59
CA THR A 182 -4.14 11.13 -10.77
C THR A 182 -4.22 9.64 -11.11
N VAL A 183 -3.07 9.00 -11.29
CA VAL A 183 -2.94 7.56 -11.53
C VAL A 183 -2.14 6.92 -10.40
N ILE A 184 -2.60 5.78 -9.88
CA ILE A 184 -2.01 5.15 -8.69
C ILE A 184 -1.71 3.67 -8.95
N VAL A 185 -0.52 3.23 -8.58
CA VAL A 185 -0.21 1.81 -8.38
C VAL A 185 -0.01 1.56 -6.89
N GLN A 186 -0.86 0.71 -6.33
CA GLN A 186 -0.72 0.11 -5.02
C GLN A 186 -0.54 -1.40 -5.20
N HIS A 187 0.53 -1.97 -4.65
CA HIS A 187 0.72 -3.42 -4.69
C HIS A 187 -0.35 -4.12 -3.86
N MET A 188 -1.30 -4.73 -4.56
CA MET A 188 -2.48 -5.32 -3.93
C MET A 188 -3.01 -6.48 -4.77
N PRO A 189 -3.57 -7.55 -4.14
CA PRO A 189 -4.16 -8.67 -4.87
C PRO A 189 -5.40 -8.27 -5.68
N VAL A 190 -5.76 -9.12 -6.65
CA VAL A 190 -7.00 -9.00 -7.44
C VAL A 190 -8.22 -8.86 -6.53
N GLY A 191 -9.13 -7.97 -6.90
CA GLY A 191 -10.38 -7.69 -6.18
C GLY A 191 -10.24 -6.69 -5.03
N PHE A 192 -9.08 -6.58 -4.41
CA PHE A 192 -8.87 -5.58 -3.36
C PHE A 192 -8.69 -4.17 -3.90
N THR A 193 -8.15 -4.00 -5.09
CA THR A 193 -8.00 -2.70 -5.74
C THR A 193 -9.34 -2.03 -6.01
N GLN A 194 -10.35 -2.80 -6.42
CA GLN A 194 -11.71 -2.30 -6.60
C GLN A 194 -12.36 -1.87 -5.26
N MET A 195 -12.21 -2.72 -4.22
CA MET A 195 -12.72 -2.39 -2.87
C MET A 195 -12.03 -1.15 -2.30
N PHE A 196 -10.72 -1.04 -2.49
CA PHE A 196 -9.93 0.11 -2.07
C PHE A 196 -10.35 1.38 -2.81
N ALA A 197 -10.54 1.31 -4.13
CA ALA A 197 -11.00 2.43 -4.93
C ALA A 197 -12.38 2.94 -4.46
N LYS A 198 -13.33 2.03 -4.20
CA LYS A 198 -14.65 2.37 -3.66
C LYS A 198 -14.53 3.07 -2.29
N ARG A 199 -13.77 2.48 -1.36
CA ARG A 199 -13.56 3.06 -0.03
C ARG A 199 -12.93 4.47 -0.11
N LEU A 200 -11.93 4.63 -0.97
CA LEU A 200 -11.25 5.91 -1.15
C LEU A 200 -12.19 6.95 -1.79
N ASN A 201 -13.05 6.54 -2.74
CA ASN A 201 -14.08 7.39 -3.33
C ASN A 201 -15.06 7.91 -2.28
N ASP A 202 -15.50 7.06 -1.35
CA ASP A 202 -16.45 7.42 -0.30
C ASP A 202 -15.85 8.40 0.74
N GLN A 203 -14.51 8.47 0.83
CA GLN A 203 -13.79 9.29 1.82
C GLN A 203 -13.16 10.55 1.22
N SER A 204 -13.21 10.72 -0.12
CA SER A 204 -12.51 11.79 -0.85
C SER A 204 -13.47 12.78 -1.49
N ARG A 205 -12.94 13.96 -1.83
CA ARG A 205 -13.66 14.97 -2.63
C ARG A 205 -13.48 14.80 -4.15
N VAL A 206 -12.50 13.99 -4.54
CA VAL A 206 -12.24 13.57 -5.92
C VAL A 206 -12.95 12.26 -6.23
N LYS A 207 -13.23 11.99 -7.50
CA LYS A 207 -13.81 10.71 -7.93
C LYS A 207 -12.72 9.67 -8.06
N VAL A 208 -12.89 8.53 -7.39
CA VAL A 208 -11.92 7.44 -7.41
C VAL A 208 -12.54 6.17 -7.97
N LYS A 209 -11.86 5.52 -8.89
CA LYS A 209 -12.25 4.18 -9.39
C LYS A 209 -11.02 3.31 -9.67
N GLU A 210 -11.24 2.00 -9.74
CA GLU A 210 -10.31 1.10 -10.38
C GLU A 210 -10.26 1.41 -11.87
N ALA A 211 -9.05 1.47 -12.44
CA ALA A 211 -8.84 1.87 -13.83
C ALA A 211 -9.33 0.79 -14.81
N GLU A 212 -9.94 1.21 -15.88
CA GLU A 212 -10.27 0.41 -17.06
C GLU A 212 -9.42 0.85 -18.25
N ASN A 213 -9.18 -0.08 -19.18
CA ASN A 213 -8.39 0.25 -20.38
C ASN A 213 -9.07 1.34 -21.21
N GLY A 214 -8.35 2.41 -21.52
CA GLY A 214 -8.89 3.56 -22.26
C GLY A 214 -9.47 4.67 -21.38
N ASP A 215 -9.50 4.53 -20.06
CA ASP A 215 -9.95 5.61 -19.17
C ASP A 215 -9.15 6.88 -19.41
N THR A 216 -9.84 7.99 -19.61
CA THR A 216 -9.23 9.31 -19.74
C THR A 216 -8.82 9.86 -18.38
N ILE A 217 -7.57 10.30 -18.27
CA ILE A 217 -7.01 10.92 -17.07
C ILE A 217 -7.49 12.37 -17.03
N MET A 218 -8.41 12.69 -16.11
CA MET A 218 -9.09 13.98 -16.04
C MET A 218 -8.93 14.65 -14.68
N PRO A 219 -8.94 15.98 -14.58
CA PRO A 219 -8.99 16.68 -13.30
C PRO A 219 -10.15 16.17 -12.42
N GLY A 220 -9.91 16.11 -11.12
CA GLY A 220 -10.87 15.60 -10.14
C GLY A 220 -11.05 14.08 -10.13
N HIS A 221 -10.26 13.33 -10.91
CA HIS A 221 -10.34 11.86 -11.00
C HIS A 221 -9.04 11.19 -10.58
N VAL A 222 -9.20 10.09 -9.87
CA VAL A 222 -8.10 9.20 -9.42
C VAL A 222 -8.38 7.80 -9.97
N LEU A 223 -7.43 7.24 -10.71
CA LEU A 223 -7.49 5.94 -11.34
C LEU A 223 -6.49 5.00 -10.67
N ILE A 224 -6.98 3.92 -10.04
CA ILE A 224 -6.14 2.92 -9.35
C ILE A 224 -5.92 1.73 -10.26
N ALA A 225 -4.67 1.33 -10.46
CA ALA A 225 -4.32 0.16 -11.26
C ALA A 225 -4.98 -1.12 -10.71
N PRO A 226 -5.63 -1.93 -11.56
CA PRO A 226 -6.21 -3.20 -11.12
C PRO A 226 -5.10 -4.17 -10.66
N GLY A 227 -5.33 -4.86 -9.56
CA GLY A 227 -4.47 -5.96 -9.12
C GLY A 227 -4.54 -7.13 -10.10
N GLY A 228 -3.44 -7.86 -10.26
CA GLY A 228 -3.44 -9.07 -11.09
C GLY A 228 -2.25 -9.20 -12.03
N ASN A 229 -2.52 -9.48 -13.31
CA ASN A 229 -1.51 -9.71 -14.34
C ASN A 229 -1.38 -8.58 -15.37
N GLN A 230 -2.05 -7.44 -15.14
CA GLN A 230 -2.01 -6.31 -16.04
C GLN A 230 -1.11 -5.19 -15.49
N GLN A 231 -0.26 -4.65 -16.38
CA GLN A 231 0.51 -3.45 -16.12
C GLN A 231 -0.28 -2.23 -16.56
N MET A 232 -0.33 -1.20 -15.71
CA MET A 232 -0.92 0.10 -16.05
C MET A 232 0.14 1.05 -16.59
N ARG A 233 -0.16 1.64 -17.74
CA ARG A 233 0.66 2.67 -18.38
C ARG A 233 -0.20 3.89 -18.72
N VAL A 234 0.44 5.03 -18.85
CA VAL A 234 -0.16 6.23 -19.41
C VAL A 234 0.23 6.33 -20.88
N VAL A 235 -0.74 6.64 -21.74
CA VAL A 235 -0.53 6.87 -23.16
C VAL A 235 -1.16 8.20 -23.59
N LYS A 236 -0.62 8.82 -24.64
CA LYS A 236 -1.18 10.05 -25.21
C LYS A 236 -2.10 9.70 -26.36
N VAL A 237 -3.33 10.21 -26.32
CA VAL A 237 -4.34 10.04 -27.38
C VAL A 237 -4.88 11.42 -27.75
N GLY A 238 -4.47 11.91 -28.91
CA GLY A 238 -4.74 13.29 -29.29
C GLY A 238 -4.11 14.27 -28.28
N ASN A 239 -4.95 15.12 -27.69
CA ASN A 239 -4.52 16.09 -26.67
C ASN A 239 -4.70 15.59 -25.23
N ASN A 240 -5.21 14.37 -25.03
CA ASN A 240 -5.50 13.81 -23.73
C ASN A 240 -4.54 12.70 -23.35
N TYR A 241 -4.46 12.40 -22.06
CA TYR A 241 -3.80 11.21 -21.52
C TYR A 241 -4.84 10.15 -21.16
N GLN A 242 -4.53 8.90 -21.44
CA GLN A 242 -5.39 7.76 -21.12
C GLN A 242 -4.60 6.65 -20.44
N VAL A 243 -5.31 5.82 -19.68
CA VAL A 243 -4.77 4.59 -19.11
C VAL A 243 -4.76 3.49 -20.18
N CYS A 244 -3.64 2.81 -20.28
CA CYS A 244 -3.48 1.59 -21.07
C CYS A 244 -3.17 0.42 -20.14
N LEU A 245 -4.07 -0.57 -20.09
CA LEU A 245 -3.89 -1.80 -19.34
C LEU A 245 -3.49 -2.92 -20.32
N LYS A 246 -2.34 -3.55 -20.06
CA LYS A 246 -1.86 -4.70 -20.86
C LYS A 246 -1.30 -5.78 -19.95
N GLU A 247 -1.59 -7.03 -20.30
CA GLU A 247 -0.91 -8.15 -19.66
C GLU A 247 0.60 -7.99 -19.77
N GLY A 248 1.30 -8.33 -18.68
CA GLY A 248 2.74 -8.16 -18.62
C GLY A 248 3.39 -9.01 -17.54
N HIS A 249 4.69 -9.21 -17.69
CA HIS A 249 5.48 -9.88 -16.67
C HIS A 249 5.64 -9.00 -15.43
N LYS A 250 5.92 -9.65 -14.29
CA LYS A 250 6.27 -8.94 -13.05
C LYS A 250 7.57 -8.15 -13.24
N VAL A 251 7.54 -6.88 -12.90
CA VAL A 251 8.70 -5.99 -12.81
C VAL A 251 8.98 -5.76 -11.32
N ASN A 252 10.21 -5.92 -10.88
CA ASN A 252 10.60 -5.91 -9.46
C ASN A 252 9.79 -6.87 -8.57
N GLY A 253 9.26 -7.96 -9.15
CA GLY A 253 8.39 -8.91 -8.45
C GLY A 253 6.90 -8.56 -8.44
N HIS A 254 6.49 -7.43 -9.01
CA HIS A 254 5.13 -6.88 -8.95
C HIS A 254 4.47 -6.76 -10.33
N CYS A 255 3.16 -6.98 -10.34
CA CYS A 255 2.23 -6.65 -11.42
C CYS A 255 0.87 -6.33 -10.77
N PRO A 256 0.37 -5.07 -10.88
CA PRO A 256 1.03 -3.93 -11.52
C PRO A 256 2.32 -3.48 -10.81
N SER A 257 3.23 -2.84 -11.57
CA SER A 257 4.49 -2.28 -11.06
C SER A 257 4.46 -0.75 -11.11
N VAL A 258 5.00 -0.13 -10.08
CA VAL A 258 5.14 1.33 -9.97
C VAL A 258 6.16 1.84 -11.02
N ASP A 259 7.28 1.13 -11.23
CA ASP A 259 8.26 1.52 -12.26
C ASP A 259 7.62 1.55 -13.65
N VAL A 260 6.77 0.58 -14.00
CA VAL A 260 6.08 0.54 -15.30
C VAL A 260 5.15 1.74 -15.50
N LEU A 261 4.43 2.14 -14.45
CA LEU A 261 3.61 3.35 -14.48
C LEU A 261 4.47 4.61 -14.65
N PHE A 262 5.47 4.79 -13.78
CA PHE A 262 6.30 5.98 -13.75
C PHE A 262 7.12 6.14 -15.04
N ASP A 263 7.65 5.05 -15.59
CA ASP A 263 8.32 5.05 -16.91
C ASP A 263 7.43 5.61 -18.00
N SER A 264 6.18 5.14 -18.07
CA SER A 264 5.24 5.61 -19.08
C SER A 264 4.85 7.08 -18.91
N VAL A 265 4.73 7.54 -17.65
CA VAL A 265 4.48 8.95 -17.34
C VAL A 265 5.68 9.82 -17.72
N ALA A 266 6.90 9.37 -17.45
CA ALA A 266 8.11 10.06 -17.88
C ALA A 266 8.16 10.24 -19.39
N ASP A 267 7.84 9.17 -20.15
CA ASP A 267 7.94 9.14 -21.60
C ASP A 267 6.90 10.04 -22.30
N VAL A 268 5.67 10.13 -21.77
CA VAL A 268 4.58 10.79 -22.51
C VAL A 268 4.10 12.10 -21.89
N VAL A 269 4.31 12.33 -20.59
CA VAL A 269 3.92 13.55 -19.88
C VAL A 269 5.12 14.46 -19.63
N GLY A 270 6.26 13.87 -19.23
CA GLY A 270 7.51 14.56 -19.02
C GLY A 270 7.42 15.62 -17.93
N LYS A 271 7.80 16.86 -18.23
CA LYS A 271 7.84 17.99 -17.29
C LYS A 271 6.49 18.40 -16.70
N ASP A 272 5.40 18.06 -17.36
CA ASP A 272 4.04 18.35 -16.89
C ASP A 272 3.50 17.22 -15.97
N ALA A 273 4.40 16.40 -15.41
CA ALA A 273 4.07 15.35 -14.45
C ALA A 273 4.55 15.68 -13.03
N LEU A 274 3.86 15.07 -12.04
CA LEU A 274 4.29 15.05 -10.65
C LEU A 274 4.30 13.60 -10.15
N GLY A 275 5.47 13.10 -9.73
CA GLY A 275 5.64 11.74 -9.21
C GLY A 275 5.68 11.72 -7.69
N ILE A 276 4.96 10.79 -7.06
CA ILE A 276 4.95 10.61 -5.59
C ILE A 276 5.24 9.15 -5.27
N ILE A 277 6.26 8.89 -4.46
CA ILE A 277 6.55 7.56 -3.94
C ILE A 277 6.31 7.51 -2.43
N LEU A 278 5.45 6.58 -2.01
CA LEU A 278 5.01 6.41 -0.62
C LEU A 278 5.60 5.14 -0.01
N THR A 279 5.29 4.94 1.27
CA THR A 279 5.71 3.77 2.06
C THR A 279 5.57 2.46 1.30
N GLY A 280 6.53 1.58 1.44
CA GLY A 280 6.55 0.26 0.82
C GLY A 280 7.90 -0.42 0.93
N MET A 281 7.90 -1.74 0.84
CA MET A 281 9.12 -2.55 0.82
C MET A 281 9.70 -2.64 -0.59
N GLY A 282 11.03 -2.74 -0.67
CA GLY A 282 11.75 -2.98 -1.92
C GLY A 282 12.14 -1.70 -2.66
N ARG A 283 12.20 -1.79 -3.99
CA ARG A 283 12.74 -0.73 -4.85
C ARG A 283 11.83 -0.31 -6.01
N ASP A 284 10.68 -0.97 -6.15
CA ASP A 284 9.77 -0.69 -7.27
C ASP A 284 9.31 0.77 -7.24
N GLY A 285 9.36 1.43 -8.39
CA GLY A 285 9.07 2.85 -8.56
C GLY A 285 10.27 3.78 -8.35
N ALA A 286 11.39 3.31 -7.82
CA ALA A 286 12.56 4.16 -7.62
C ALA A 286 13.22 4.56 -8.94
N SER A 287 13.40 3.62 -9.86
CA SER A 287 14.01 3.87 -11.18
C SER A 287 13.08 4.69 -12.08
N GLY A 288 11.78 4.37 -12.08
CA GLY A 288 10.80 5.15 -12.83
C GLY A 288 10.65 6.58 -12.31
N LEU A 289 10.71 6.78 -10.97
CA LEU A 289 10.71 8.13 -10.39
C LEU A 289 11.95 8.95 -10.80
N LEU A 290 13.12 8.29 -10.86
CA LEU A 290 14.34 8.94 -11.37
C LEU A 290 14.16 9.37 -12.82
N LYS A 291 13.63 8.48 -13.66
CA LYS A 291 13.34 8.79 -15.06
C LYS A 291 12.32 9.94 -15.21
N MET A 292 11.27 9.98 -14.36
CA MET A 292 10.35 11.13 -14.32
C MET A 292 11.09 12.42 -13.99
N LYS A 293 11.97 12.42 -13.00
CA LYS A 293 12.78 13.57 -12.62
C LYS A 293 13.70 14.03 -13.76
N GLU A 294 14.37 13.11 -14.43
CA GLU A 294 15.22 13.38 -15.60
C GLU A 294 14.43 13.94 -16.78
N ALA A 295 13.16 13.53 -16.94
CA ALA A 295 12.24 14.09 -17.92
C ALA A 295 11.67 15.48 -17.52
N GLY A 296 12.11 16.04 -16.38
CA GLY A 296 11.72 17.36 -15.90
C GLY A 296 10.50 17.39 -14.97
N ALA A 297 9.96 16.23 -14.60
CA ALA A 297 8.86 16.13 -13.63
C ALA A 297 9.31 16.52 -12.22
N VAL A 298 8.36 17.04 -11.44
CA VAL A 298 8.57 17.24 -9.99
C VAL A 298 8.33 15.93 -9.26
N THR A 299 9.22 15.58 -8.31
CA THR A 299 9.13 14.31 -7.58
C THR A 299 9.12 14.51 -6.06
N ILE A 300 8.25 13.75 -5.38
CA ILE A 300 8.09 13.77 -3.92
C ILE A 300 8.30 12.35 -3.38
N GLY A 301 9.12 12.21 -2.33
CA GLY A 301 9.26 10.98 -1.56
C GLY A 301 8.72 11.15 -0.14
N GLN A 302 8.01 10.14 0.36
CA GLN A 302 7.57 10.14 1.76
C GLN A 302 8.75 10.06 2.70
N ASP A 303 8.76 10.92 3.74
CA ASP A 303 9.79 10.98 4.77
C ASP A 303 9.78 9.72 5.66
N GLU A 304 10.96 9.25 6.05
CA GLU A 304 11.17 8.05 6.89
C GLU A 304 10.34 8.09 8.17
N SER A 305 10.24 9.26 8.81
CA SER A 305 9.56 9.40 10.11
C SER A 305 8.07 9.07 10.05
N THR A 306 7.46 9.05 8.86
CA THR A 306 6.03 8.76 8.64
C THR A 306 5.78 7.51 7.81
N CYS A 307 6.82 6.85 7.31
CA CYS A 307 6.68 5.56 6.63
C CYS A 307 6.39 4.43 7.61
N VAL A 308 5.47 3.53 7.26
CA VAL A 308 5.33 2.22 7.91
C VAL A 308 6.54 1.36 7.59
N VAL A 309 6.93 1.32 6.29
CA VAL A 309 8.15 0.67 5.81
C VAL A 309 8.89 1.65 4.91
N TYR A 310 10.09 2.09 5.34
CA TYR A 310 10.93 3.01 4.58
C TYR A 310 11.86 2.23 3.65
N GLY A 311 11.30 1.62 2.60
CA GLY A 311 12.01 0.85 1.57
C GLY A 311 11.95 1.54 0.22
N MET A 312 10.82 1.55 -0.47
CA MET A 312 10.62 2.22 -1.76
C MET A 312 11.04 3.70 -1.72
N PRO A 313 10.58 4.53 -0.75
CA PRO A 313 11.01 5.93 -0.66
C PRO A 313 12.51 6.08 -0.37
N LYS A 314 13.08 5.17 0.45
CA LYS A 314 14.51 5.17 0.75
C LYS A 314 15.35 4.96 -0.51
N VAL A 315 15.06 3.91 -1.27
CA VAL A 315 15.81 3.61 -2.50
C VAL A 315 15.67 4.77 -3.50
N ALA A 316 14.47 5.33 -3.67
CA ALA A 316 14.26 6.49 -4.53
C ALA A 316 15.06 7.72 -4.07
N TYR A 317 15.16 7.96 -2.76
CA TYR A 317 15.96 9.03 -2.19
C TYR A 317 17.47 8.78 -2.42
N ASP A 318 17.95 7.57 -2.12
CA ASP A 318 19.37 7.20 -2.21
C ASP A 318 19.93 7.32 -3.64
N ILE A 319 19.11 7.03 -4.68
CA ILE A 319 19.51 7.19 -6.10
C ILE A 319 19.28 8.60 -6.65
N GLY A 320 18.82 9.55 -5.81
CA GLY A 320 18.59 10.93 -6.22
C GLY A 320 17.30 11.17 -6.99
N ALA A 321 16.34 10.24 -7.01
CA ALA A 321 15.07 10.37 -7.69
C ALA A 321 14.12 11.38 -7.03
N VAL A 322 14.28 11.64 -5.73
CA VAL A 322 13.40 12.50 -4.94
C VAL A 322 13.89 13.95 -4.98
N THR A 323 13.04 14.88 -5.41
CA THR A 323 13.30 16.32 -5.35
C THR A 323 12.91 16.90 -3.99
N TYR A 324 11.77 16.47 -3.45
CA TYR A 324 11.27 16.90 -2.15
C TYR A 324 10.97 15.70 -1.28
N GLN A 325 11.54 15.65 -0.08
CA GLN A 325 11.18 14.66 0.94
C GLN A 325 10.19 15.31 1.90
N GLU A 326 9.01 14.71 2.07
CA GLU A 326 7.91 15.28 2.85
C GLU A 326 7.28 14.27 3.79
N LYS A 327 6.92 14.71 4.99
CA LYS A 327 6.09 13.92 5.90
C LYS A 327 4.72 13.67 5.28
N LEU A 328 4.15 12.49 5.50
CA LEU A 328 2.87 12.06 4.92
C LEU A 328 1.78 13.15 4.98
N ASN A 329 1.60 13.77 6.14
CA ASN A 329 0.57 14.80 6.36
C ASN A 329 0.80 16.10 5.57
N ASN A 330 1.97 16.29 5.00
CA ASN A 330 2.33 17.47 4.22
C ASN A 330 2.29 17.22 2.71
N ILE A 331 2.26 15.96 2.26
CA ILE A 331 2.40 15.61 0.84
C ILE A 331 1.31 16.27 -0.01
N ALA A 332 0.04 16.18 0.38
CA ALA A 332 -1.06 16.80 -0.36
C ALA A 332 -0.90 18.33 -0.45
N LYS A 333 -0.59 19.00 0.65
CA LYS A 333 -0.33 20.44 0.69
C LYS A 333 0.86 20.83 -0.18
N LYS A 334 1.96 20.06 -0.09
CA LYS A 334 3.15 20.29 -0.93
C LYS A 334 2.84 20.11 -2.40
N THR A 335 2.08 19.08 -2.76
CA THR A 335 1.62 18.83 -4.12
C THR A 335 0.86 20.05 -4.67
N CYS A 336 -0.14 20.58 -3.94
CA CYS A 336 -0.89 21.77 -4.35
C CYS A 336 0.02 23.01 -4.52
N LEU A 337 0.99 23.21 -3.61
CA LEU A 337 1.93 24.33 -3.71
C LEU A 337 2.85 24.23 -4.94
N LEU A 338 3.26 23.02 -5.31
CA LEU A 338 4.09 22.78 -6.49
C LEU A 338 3.30 22.97 -7.79
N LEU A 339 2.07 22.44 -7.84
CA LEU A 339 1.18 22.62 -8.99
C LEU A 339 0.89 24.09 -9.31
N ASN A 340 0.79 24.94 -8.29
CA ASN A 340 0.61 26.40 -8.51
C ASN A 340 1.86 27.10 -9.08
N LYS A 341 3.01 26.40 -9.14
CA LYS A 341 4.27 26.92 -9.70
C LYS A 341 4.60 26.32 -11.08
N MET A 342 3.93 25.25 -11.47
CA MET A 342 4.05 24.61 -12.78
C MET A 342 3.20 25.34 -13.83
#